data_c7ac37868d8e30b6c53362bcdcec582f
#
_entry.id   c7ac37868d8e30b6c53362bcdcec582f
#
_cell.length_a   1.000
_cell.length_b   1.000
_cell.length_c   1.000
_cell.angle_alpha   90.00
_cell.angle_beta   90.00
_cell.angle_gamma   90.00
#
_symmetry.space_group_name_H-M   'P 1'
#
loop_
_entity.id
_entity.type
_entity.pdbx_description
1 polymer ?
#
loop_
_entity_poly.entity_id
_entity_poly.type
_entity_poly.pdbx_seq_one_letter_code
_entity_poly.pdbx_strand_id
1 'polypeptide(L)'
;MPTKSTHDTAVNESAVNYRTYSSNIQVMMQELLRTLANIDFQHEIEMEKLKQSATDEELKKYIKEKLLARHRERREPYINLLAELRQHQHRMSFAA
;
A
#
# COMPACT_ATOMS: atom_id res chain seq x y z
N MET A 1 -3.62 -31.74 -5.05
CA MET A 1 -3.51 -31.15 -5.52
C MET A 1 -2.87 -29.98 -5.67
N PRO A 2 -2.90 -29.12 -5.17
CA PRO A 2 -2.31 -27.85 -5.26
C PRO A 2 -0.85 -27.86 -5.05
N THR A 3 -0.32 -28.88 -4.65
CA THR A 3 1.03 -28.84 -4.33
C THR A 3 1.95 -28.74 -5.46
N LYS A 4 1.48 -28.81 -6.67
CA LYS A 4 2.29 -28.63 -7.69
C LYS A 4 3.01 -27.42 -7.73
N SER A 5 2.56 -26.37 -7.32
CA SER A 5 3.26 -25.10 -7.39
C SER A 5 4.55 -25.21 -6.65
N THR A 6 4.64 -25.97 -5.60
CA THR A 6 5.86 -26.08 -4.89
C THR A 6 6.87 -26.88 -5.65
N HIS A 7 6.46 -27.80 -6.42
CA HIS A 7 7.39 -28.53 -7.17
C HIS A 7 8.08 -27.73 -8.20
N ASP A 8 7.39 -26.86 -8.83
CA ASP A 8 7.93 -26.03 -9.86
C ASP A 8 9.09 -25.22 -9.40
N THR A 9 9.05 -24.76 -8.18
CA THR A 9 10.11 -23.92 -7.69
C THR A 9 11.38 -24.68 -7.53
N ALA A 10 11.34 -25.95 -7.38
CA ALA A 10 12.55 -26.69 -7.16
C ALA A 10 13.34 -26.92 -8.41
N VAL A 11 12.73 -26.81 -9.52
CA VAL A 11 13.39 -27.14 -10.75
C VAL A 11 14.55 -26.27 -11.13
N ASN A 12 14.45 -25.03 -11.16
CA ASN A 12 15.53 -24.18 -11.56
C ASN A 12 15.67 -23.12 -10.54
N GLU A 13 16.36 -23.43 -9.50
CA GLU A 13 16.36 -22.61 -8.34
C GLU A 13 16.77 -21.18 -8.54
N SER A 14 17.87 -20.92 -9.16
CA SER A 14 18.34 -19.55 -9.30
C SER A 14 17.42 -18.71 -10.15
N ALA A 15 17.05 -19.18 -11.30
CA ALA A 15 16.21 -18.39 -12.20
C ALA A 15 14.81 -18.20 -11.63
N VAL A 16 14.30 -19.25 -11.04
CA VAL A 16 12.96 -19.18 -10.49
C VAL A 16 12.91 -18.26 -9.29
N ASN A 17 13.92 -18.32 -8.44
CA ASN A 17 13.96 -17.46 -7.27
C ASN A 17 14.04 -15.99 -7.65
N TYR A 18 14.82 -15.67 -8.66
CA TYR A 18 14.95 -14.30 -9.10
C TYR A 18 13.60 -13.78 -9.62
N ARG A 19 12.94 -14.52 -10.45
CA ARG A 19 11.66 -14.13 -10.98
C ARG A 19 10.61 -14.06 -9.90
N THR A 20 10.58 -15.05 -9.02
CA THR A 20 9.60 -15.09 -7.97
C THR A 20 9.77 -13.90 -7.03
N TYR A 21 11.00 -13.54 -6.74
CA TYR A 21 11.26 -12.43 -5.86
C TYR A 21 10.79 -11.12 -6.49
N SER A 22 11.10 -10.91 -7.75
CA SER A 22 10.68 -9.73 -8.46
C SER A 22 9.16 -9.66 -8.55
N SER A 23 8.53 -10.77 -8.83
CA SER A 23 7.10 -10.87 -8.92
C SER A 23 6.46 -10.60 -7.59
N ASN A 24 7.04 -11.13 -6.52
CA ASN A 24 6.53 -10.90 -5.19
C ASN A 24 6.60 -9.44 -4.79
N ILE A 25 7.67 -8.77 -5.16
CA ILE A 25 7.79 -7.34 -4.89
C ILE A 25 6.69 -6.58 -5.61
N GLN A 26 6.43 -6.92 -6.86
CA GLN A 26 5.39 -6.25 -7.62
C GLN A 26 4.01 -6.49 -7.02
N VAL A 27 3.75 -7.72 -6.61
CA VAL A 27 2.48 -8.04 -5.96
C VAL A 27 2.33 -7.27 -4.66
N MET A 28 3.39 -7.19 -3.88
CA MET A 28 3.36 -6.45 -2.64
C MET A 28 3.13 -4.97 -2.88
N MET A 29 3.78 -4.41 -3.89
CA MET A 29 3.59 -3.00 -4.22
C MET A 29 2.16 -2.74 -4.65
N GLN A 30 1.56 -3.64 -5.41
CA GLN A 30 0.18 -3.48 -5.83
C GLN A 30 -0.77 -3.56 -4.65
N GLU A 31 -0.49 -4.46 -3.70
CA GLU A 31 -1.31 -4.55 -2.49
C GLU A 31 -1.21 -3.28 -1.66
N LEU A 32 -0.01 -2.70 -1.57
CA LEU A 32 0.16 -1.46 -0.83
C LEU A 32 -0.58 -0.31 -1.51
N LEU A 33 -0.53 -0.25 -2.83
CA LEU A 33 -1.26 0.78 -3.55
C LEU A 33 -2.76 0.63 -3.37
N ARG A 34 -3.24 -0.60 -3.36
CA ARG A 34 -4.65 -0.86 -3.13
C ARG A 34 -5.06 -0.44 -1.72
N THR A 35 -4.21 -0.72 -0.75
CA THR A 35 -4.47 -0.32 0.63
C THR A 35 -4.51 1.20 0.75
N LEU A 36 -3.57 1.88 0.09
CA LEU A 36 -3.56 3.34 0.09
C LEU A 36 -4.83 3.90 -0.56
N ALA A 37 -5.26 3.29 -1.65
CA ALA A 37 -6.49 3.73 -2.31
C ALA A 37 -7.69 3.56 -1.39
N ASN A 38 -7.73 2.47 -0.64
CA ASN A 38 -8.83 2.25 0.30
C ASN A 38 -8.80 3.26 1.45
N ILE A 39 -7.60 3.57 1.94
CA ILE A 39 -7.45 4.57 2.99
C ILE A 39 -7.93 5.92 2.48
N ASP A 40 -7.56 6.27 1.26
CA ASP A 40 -7.96 7.54 0.67
C ASP A 40 -9.48 7.60 0.45
N PHE A 41 -10.06 6.51 0.01
CA PHE A 41 -11.48 6.44 -0.22
C PHE A 41 -12.26 6.60 1.09
N GLN A 42 -11.82 5.94 2.14
CA GLN A 42 -12.44 6.08 3.45
C GLN A 42 -12.33 7.51 3.96
N HIS A 43 -11.19 8.13 3.73
CA HIS A 43 -11.01 9.52 4.13
C HIS A 43 -11.99 10.44 3.39
N GLU A 44 -12.19 10.21 2.10
CA GLU A 44 -13.12 11.01 1.32
C GLU A 44 -14.54 10.87 1.82
N ILE A 45 -14.92 9.65 2.20
CA ILE A 45 -16.25 9.42 2.73
C ILE A 45 -16.42 10.18 4.04
N GLU A 46 -15.41 10.12 4.90
CA GLU A 46 -15.49 10.81 6.19
C GLU A 46 -15.56 12.32 6.02
N MET A 47 -14.76 12.85 5.08
CA MET A 47 -14.80 14.28 4.82
C MET A 47 -16.13 14.73 4.26
N GLU A 48 -16.72 13.93 3.40
CA GLU A 48 -18.01 14.25 2.82
C GLU A 48 -19.10 14.21 3.88
N LYS A 49 -19.06 13.24 4.77
CA LYS A 49 -20.02 13.18 5.86
C LYS A 49 -19.91 14.39 6.77
N LEU A 50 -18.70 14.81 7.05
CA LEU A 50 -18.49 15.98 7.88
C LEU A 50 -19.05 17.22 7.21
N LYS A 51 -18.78 17.34 5.92
CA LYS A 51 -19.21 18.49 5.15
C LYS A 51 -20.72 18.63 5.17
N GLN A 52 -21.42 17.50 5.10
CA GLN A 52 -22.88 17.50 5.05
C GLN A 52 -23.53 17.48 6.43
N SER A 53 -22.76 17.39 7.48
CA SER A 53 -23.32 17.30 8.80
C SER A 53 -23.84 18.67 9.27
N ALA A 54 -24.74 18.64 10.26
CA ALA A 54 -25.26 19.87 10.80
C ALA A 54 -24.41 20.41 11.94
N THR A 55 -23.20 19.93 12.07
CA THR A 55 -22.29 20.36 13.09
C THR A 55 -21.89 21.81 12.88
N ASP A 56 -21.69 22.51 13.96
CA ASP A 56 -21.29 23.90 13.91
C ASP A 56 -19.94 24.06 13.25
N GLU A 57 -19.72 25.20 12.63
CA GLU A 57 -18.57 25.43 11.77
C GLU A 57 -17.23 25.31 12.49
N GLU A 58 -17.16 25.79 13.69
CA GLU A 58 -15.94 25.71 14.45
C GLU A 58 -15.57 24.29 14.79
N LEU A 59 -16.56 23.51 15.18
CA LEU A 59 -16.35 22.12 15.49
C LEU A 59 -16.01 21.34 14.22
N LYS A 60 -16.65 21.69 13.10
CA LYS A 60 -16.31 21.08 11.82
C LYS A 60 -14.85 21.29 11.48
N LYS A 61 -14.36 22.49 11.69
CA LYS A 61 -12.97 22.81 11.39
C LYS A 61 -12.04 21.96 12.25
N TYR A 62 -12.37 21.83 13.53
CA TYR A 62 -11.56 21.02 14.42
C TYR A 62 -11.56 19.56 13.99
N ILE A 63 -12.71 19.02 13.67
CA ILE A 63 -12.84 17.64 13.23
C ILE A 63 -12.09 17.43 11.91
N LYS A 64 -12.20 18.38 11.00
CA LYS A 64 -11.50 18.30 9.73
C LYS A 64 -9.99 18.19 9.92
N GLU A 65 -9.45 18.98 10.82
CA GLU A 65 -8.02 18.94 11.10
C GLU A 65 -7.61 17.58 11.67
N LYS A 66 -8.47 17.03 12.53
CA LYS A 66 -8.20 15.71 13.10
C LYS A 66 -8.26 14.63 12.02
N LEU A 67 -9.22 14.73 11.13
CA LEU A 67 -9.35 13.76 10.04
C LEU A 67 -8.15 13.82 9.10
N LEU A 68 -7.67 15.03 8.81
CA LEU A 68 -6.52 15.19 7.94
C LEU A 68 -5.27 14.59 8.58
N ALA A 69 -5.09 14.83 9.87
CA ALA A 69 -3.94 14.28 10.58
C ALA A 69 -3.98 12.76 10.62
N ARG A 70 -5.15 12.22 10.90
CA ARG A 70 -5.32 10.77 10.96
C ARG A 70 -5.08 10.14 9.59
N HIS A 71 -5.54 10.78 8.55
CA HIS A 71 -5.34 10.28 7.18
C HIS A 71 -3.86 10.21 6.87
N ARG A 72 -3.11 11.23 7.21
CA ARG A 72 -1.68 11.26 6.99
C ARG A 72 -0.97 10.15 7.77
N GLU A 73 -1.35 9.99 9.02
CA GLU A 73 -0.76 8.97 9.87
C GLU A 73 -1.04 7.57 9.37
N ARG A 74 -2.24 7.35 8.85
CA ARG A 74 -2.61 6.04 8.34
C ARG A 74 -1.88 5.68 7.06
N ARG A 75 -1.58 6.67 6.25
CA ARG A 75 -0.89 6.46 4.99
C ARG A 75 0.62 6.24 5.14
N GLU A 76 1.18 6.84 6.14
CA GLU A 76 2.63 6.93 6.27
C GLU A 76 3.35 5.58 6.24
N PRO A 77 2.95 4.57 7.01
CA PRO A 77 3.69 3.32 6.98
C PRO A 77 3.64 2.64 5.62
N TYR A 78 2.54 2.80 4.89
CA TYR A 78 2.42 2.18 3.57
C TYR A 78 3.25 2.93 2.53
N ILE A 79 3.30 4.24 2.62
CA ILE A 79 4.12 5.05 1.74
C ILE A 79 5.59 4.72 1.97
N ASN A 80 6.00 4.59 3.21
CA ASN A 80 7.39 4.29 3.54
C ASN A 80 7.78 2.90 3.04
N LEU A 81 6.89 1.94 3.22
CA LEU A 81 7.16 0.60 2.78
C LEU A 81 7.22 0.53 1.24
N LEU A 82 6.35 1.27 0.59
CA LEU A 82 6.35 1.33 -0.86
C LEU A 82 7.66 1.91 -1.37
N ALA A 83 8.15 2.95 -0.72
CA ALA A 83 9.43 3.55 -1.09
C ALA A 83 10.58 2.57 -0.91
N GLU A 84 10.53 1.80 0.17
CA GLU A 84 11.55 0.78 0.40
C GLU A 84 11.53 -0.30 -0.67
N LEU A 85 10.34 -0.73 -1.06
CA LEU A 85 10.22 -1.75 -2.08
C LEU A 85 10.70 -1.23 -3.44
N ARG A 86 10.41 0.02 -3.75
CA ARG A 86 10.88 0.62 -4.98
C ARG A 86 12.40 0.71 -5.00
N GLN A 87 12.98 1.07 -3.90
CA GLN A 87 14.42 1.14 -3.78
C GLN A 87 15.04 -0.23 -3.96
N HIS A 88 14.44 -1.23 -3.35
CA HIS A 88 14.91 -2.59 -3.45
C HIS A 88 14.83 -3.08 -4.91
N GLN A 89 13.74 -2.81 -5.57
CA GLN A 89 13.54 -3.18 -6.95
C GLN A 89 14.56 -2.49 -7.86
N HIS A 90 14.85 -1.24 -7.57
CA HIS A 90 15.82 -0.48 -8.32
C HIS A 90 17.22 -1.08 -8.18
N ARG A 91 17.59 -1.44 -6.97
CA ARG A 91 18.89 -2.06 -6.72
C ARG A 91 19.02 -3.40 -7.43
N MET A 92 17.94 -4.15 -7.46
CA MET A 92 17.94 -5.42 -8.15
C MET A 92 18.11 -5.25 -9.65
N SER A 93 17.52 -4.22 -10.20
CA SER A 93 17.65 -3.91 -11.62
C SER A 93 19.09 -3.64 -11.98
N PHE A 94 19.79 -2.91 -11.14
CA PHE A 94 21.17 -2.62 -11.39
C PHE A 94 22.08 -3.81 -11.17
N ALA A 95 21.72 -4.68 -10.29
CA ALA A 95 22.52 -5.85 -9.99
C ALA A 95 22.41 -6.87 -11.11
N ALA A 96 21.34 -6.83 -11.83
CA ALA A 96 21.19 -7.75 -12.92
C ALA A 96 21.99 -7.31 -14.11
#